data_c0335b2bef4fd297c6f325b490c7960a
#
_entry.id   c0335b2bef4fd297c6f325b490c7960a
#
_cell.length_a   1.000
_cell.length_b   1.000
_cell.length_c   1.000
_cell.angle_alpha   90.00
_cell.angle_beta   90.00
_cell.angle_gamma   90.00
#
_symmetry.space_group_name_H-M   'P 1'
#
loop_
_entity.id
_entity.type
_entity.pdbx_description
1 polymer ?
#
loop_
_entity_poly.entity_id
_entity_poly.type
_entity_poly.pdbx_seq_one_letter_code
_entity_poly.pdbx_strand_id
1 'polypeptide(L)'
;LLMKNKDSTEYYILDYKYLKEPLEMKSYYNRFKRRYKMMYGPFRFLMDTNYYHYSIQLELYRMLMGTLGTKVKAKQLIVITPDSCNIVNAYPMRIWVSSDYILHARYRYGKNKERLYDSSKDSSYLENPYYMN
;
A
#
# COMPACT_ATOMS: atom_id res chain seq x y z
N LEU A 1 -13.40 -0.51 8.61
CA LEU A 1 -14.36 -1.59 8.80
C LEU A 1 -13.67 -2.95 8.71
N LEU A 2 -13.85 -3.76 9.72
CA LEU A 2 -13.32 -5.12 9.78
C LEU A 2 -14.47 -6.11 9.53
N MET A 3 -14.34 -6.93 8.51
CA MET A 3 -15.34 -7.95 8.16
C MET A 3 -14.76 -9.35 8.25
N LYS A 4 -15.57 -10.28 8.74
CA LYS A 4 -15.20 -11.69 8.85
C LYS A 4 -16.11 -12.54 7.96
N ASN A 5 -15.53 -13.47 7.21
CA ASN A 5 -16.31 -14.48 6.53
C ASN A 5 -16.85 -15.51 7.53
N LYS A 6 -18.12 -15.92 7.38
CA LYS A 6 -18.79 -16.85 8.31
C LYS A 6 -18.04 -18.15 8.56
N ASP A 7 -17.40 -18.67 7.52
CA ASP A 7 -16.75 -19.99 7.54
C ASP A 7 -15.22 -19.93 7.69
N SER A 8 -14.67 -18.75 7.97
CA SER A 8 -13.23 -18.52 8.04
C SER A 8 -12.83 -17.79 9.31
N THR A 9 -11.61 -18.05 9.77
CA THR A 9 -10.96 -17.27 10.84
C THR A 9 -10.28 -16.01 10.29
N GLU A 10 -10.35 -15.78 8.99
CA GLU A 10 -9.71 -14.67 8.32
C GLU A 10 -10.61 -13.45 8.24
N TYR A 11 -10.00 -12.27 8.27
CA TYR A 11 -10.68 -11.00 8.24
C TYR A 11 -10.32 -10.20 6.97
N TYR A 12 -11.23 -9.32 6.60
CA TYR A 12 -11.05 -8.35 5.51
C TYR A 12 -11.08 -6.95 6.13
N ILE A 13 -10.11 -6.12 5.76
CA ILE A 13 -10.13 -4.71 6.12
C ILE A 13 -10.69 -3.94 4.94
N LEU A 14 -11.78 -3.23 5.16
CA LEU A 14 -12.41 -2.34 4.19
C LEU A 14 -12.36 -0.92 4.72
N ASP A 15 -11.94 0.02 3.90
CA ASP A 15 -11.90 1.43 4.24
C ASP A 15 -12.64 2.25 3.20
N TYR A 16 -13.60 3.05 3.65
CA TYR A 16 -14.39 3.93 2.79
C TYR A 16 -13.65 5.24 2.57
N LYS A 17 -13.51 5.64 1.31
CA LYS A 17 -12.96 6.93 0.91
C LYS A 17 -13.95 7.70 0.05
N TYR A 18 -14.38 8.85 0.54
CA TYR A 18 -15.23 9.76 -0.19
C TYR A 18 -14.38 10.80 -0.89
N LEU A 19 -14.30 10.75 -2.21
CA LEU A 19 -13.43 11.60 -3.02
C LEU A 19 -14.25 12.40 -4.01
N LYS A 20 -13.84 13.65 -4.24
CA LYS A 20 -14.44 14.51 -5.29
C LYS A 20 -14.01 14.06 -6.68
N GLU A 21 -12.76 13.64 -6.80
CA GLU A 21 -12.12 13.20 -8.02
C GLU A 21 -11.79 11.70 -7.95
N PRO A 22 -11.61 11.02 -9.09
CA PRO A 22 -11.15 9.63 -9.10
C PRO A 22 -9.87 9.41 -8.31
N LEU A 23 -9.70 8.22 -7.77
CA LEU A 23 -8.51 7.86 -7.00
C LEU A 23 -7.25 7.99 -7.87
N GLU A 24 -6.30 8.79 -7.39
CA GLU A 24 -5.06 9.05 -8.09
C GLU A 24 -4.08 7.89 -7.92
N MET A 25 -3.72 7.25 -9.03
CA MET A 25 -2.81 6.09 -9.07
C MET A 25 -1.38 6.47 -9.46
N LYS A 26 -1.20 7.58 -10.16
CA LYS A 26 0.13 8.07 -10.58
C LYS A 26 0.36 9.47 -10.06
N SER A 27 1.55 9.72 -9.56
CA SER A 27 1.97 11.04 -9.09
C SER A 27 2.39 11.95 -10.25
N TYR A 28 2.71 13.19 -9.91
CA TYR A 28 3.27 14.15 -10.86
C TYR A 28 4.57 13.62 -11.48
N TYR A 29 4.65 13.68 -12.81
CA TYR A 29 5.85 13.32 -13.56
C TYR A 29 6.76 14.54 -13.76
N ASN A 30 7.96 14.50 -13.19
CA ASN A 30 8.95 15.55 -13.37
C ASN A 30 9.75 15.31 -14.65
N ARG A 31 9.55 16.15 -15.67
CA ARG A 31 10.19 16.01 -16.97
C ARG A 31 11.71 16.19 -16.93
N PHE A 32 12.19 17.06 -16.05
CA PHE A 32 13.64 17.31 -15.89
C PHE A 32 14.35 16.11 -15.26
N LYS A 33 13.78 15.56 -14.22
CA LYS A 33 14.31 14.38 -13.52
C LYS A 33 13.91 13.06 -14.19
N ARG A 34 13.03 13.09 -15.18
CA ARG A 34 12.49 11.93 -15.88
C ARG A 34 11.93 10.86 -14.95
N ARG A 35 11.22 11.29 -13.91
CA ARG A 35 10.64 10.38 -12.93
C ARG A 35 9.38 10.95 -12.29
N TYR A 36 8.57 10.05 -11.75
CA TYR A 36 7.41 10.41 -10.93
C TYR A 36 7.85 10.90 -9.56
N LYS A 37 6.99 11.72 -8.94
CA LYS A 37 7.18 12.11 -7.54
C LYS A 37 7.02 10.89 -6.64
N MET A 38 8.05 10.58 -5.87
CA MET A 38 8.08 9.43 -4.96
C MET A 38 7.97 9.89 -3.52
N MET A 39 7.51 8.98 -2.65
CA MET A 39 7.53 9.20 -1.21
C MET A 39 8.97 9.21 -0.68
N TYR A 40 9.11 9.48 0.61
CA TYR A 40 10.39 9.53 1.32
C TYR A 40 10.54 8.37 2.30
N GLY A 41 11.77 8.17 2.79
CA GLY A 41 12.09 7.18 3.81
C GLY A 41 11.82 5.74 3.38
N PRO A 42 11.28 4.90 4.26
CA PRO A 42 11.05 3.49 3.96
C PRO A 42 10.06 3.24 2.84
N PHE A 43 9.28 4.25 2.44
CA PHE A 43 8.27 4.16 1.37
C PHE A 43 8.70 4.78 0.04
N ARG A 44 9.95 5.16 -0.13
CA ARG A 44 10.40 5.86 -1.34
C ARG A 44 10.36 5.02 -2.62
N PHE A 45 10.06 3.73 -2.52
CA PHE A 45 9.76 2.89 -3.68
C PHE A 45 8.33 3.07 -4.20
N LEU A 46 7.50 3.87 -3.52
CA LEU A 46 6.12 4.15 -3.89
C LEU A 46 5.97 5.58 -4.42
N MET A 47 5.10 5.74 -5.42
CA MET A 47 4.69 7.06 -5.87
C MET A 47 3.90 7.80 -4.79
N ASP A 48 4.09 9.12 -4.72
CA ASP A 48 3.39 9.97 -3.75
C ASP A 48 1.97 10.29 -4.25
N THR A 49 1.06 9.34 -4.04
CA THR A 49 -0.36 9.47 -4.40
C THR A 49 -1.28 9.05 -3.27
N ASN A 50 -2.53 9.45 -3.35
CA ASN A 50 -3.54 9.04 -2.38
C ASN A 50 -3.69 7.52 -2.29
N TYR A 51 -3.63 6.83 -3.43
CA TYR A 51 -3.73 5.37 -3.46
C TYR A 51 -2.68 4.70 -2.58
N TYR A 52 -1.42 5.11 -2.71
CA TYR A 52 -0.34 4.53 -1.91
C TYR A 52 -0.40 4.96 -0.45
N HIS A 53 -0.79 6.20 -0.16
CA HIS A 53 -1.01 6.64 1.22
C HIS A 53 -2.10 5.83 1.92
N TYR A 54 -3.23 5.58 1.24
CA TYR A 54 -4.30 4.76 1.79
C TYR A 54 -3.88 3.30 1.93
N SER A 55 -3.08 2.79 1.01
CA SER A 55 -2.52 1.44 1.09
C SER A 55 -1.60 1.26 2.29
N ILE A 56 -0.77 2.25 2.59
CA ILE A 56 0.07 2.28 3.80
C ILE A 56 -0.81 2.26 5.05
N GLN A 57 -1.85 3.07 5.09
CA GLN A 57 -2.78 3.12 6.21
C GLN A 57 -3.42 1.75 6.49
N LEU A 58 -3.88 1.06 5.46
CA LEU A 58 -4.47 -0.27 5.60
C LEU A 58 -3.44 -1.32 6.04
N GLU A 59 -2.21 -1.21 5.58
CA GLU A 59 -1.14 -2.10 6.03
C GLU A 59 -0.77 -1.86 7.50
N LEU A 60 -0.78 -0.63 7.96
CA LEU A 60 -0.61 -0.32 9.37
C LEU A 60 -1.73 -0.91 10.23
N TYR A 61 -2.97 -0.84 9.76
CA TYR A 61 -4.11 -1.48 10.43
C TYR A 61 -3.95 -3.00 10.47
N ARG A 62 -3.52 -3.62 9.37
CA ARG A 62 -3.22 -5.05 9.35
C ARG A 62 -2.17 -5.42 10.40
N MET A 63 -1.11 -4.64 10.49
CA MET A 63 -0.04 -4.86 11.47
C MET A 63 -0.57 -4.78 12.91
N LEU A 64 -1.39 -3.77 13.20
CA LEU A 64 -2.03 -3.62 14.51
C LEU A 64 -2.97 -4.79 14.82
N MET A 65 -3.78 -5.19 13.85
CA MET A 65 -4.67 -6.36 14.00
C MET A 65 -3.86 -7.64 14.25
N GLY A 66 -2.73 -7.79 13.58
CA GLY A 66 -1.81 -8.91 13.79
C GLY A 66 -1.29 -9.02 15.21
N THR A 67 -1.03 -7.90 15.89
CA THR A 67 -0.63 -7.89 17.30
C THR A 67 -1.73 -8.40 18.25
N LEU A 68 -2.98 -8.32 17.80
CA LEU A 68 -4.15 -8.84 18.53
C LEU A 68 -4.51 -10.28 18.12
N GLY A 69 -3.66 -10.94 17.32
CA GLY A 69 -3.89 -12.30 16.86
C GLY A 69 -4.88 -12.43 15.71
N THR A 70 -5.28 -11.32 15.07
CA THR A 70 -6.23 -11.32 13.96
C THR A 70 -5.48 -11.47 12.63
N LYS A 71 -5.88 -12.48 11.87
CA LYS A 71 -5.33 -12.73 10.53
C LYS A 71 -6.15 -11.99 9.47
N VAL A 72 -5.50 -11.08 8.76
CA VAL A 72 -6.11 -10.30 7.69
C VAL A 72 -5.78 -10.94 6.34
N LYS A 73 -6.81 -11.32 5.59
CA LYS A 73 -6.69 -11.93 4.25
C LYS A 73 -6.57 -10.88 3.16
N ALA A 74 -7.36 -9.82 3.23
CA ALA A 74 -7.39 -8.80 2.20
C ALA A 74 -7.59 -7.40 2.79
N LYS A 75 -7.06 -6.41 2.07
CA LYS A 75 -7.16 -4.99 2.37
C LYS A 75 -7.71 -4.29 1.14
N GLN A 76 -8.85 -3.66 1.27
CA GLN A 76 -9.57 -3.05 0.16
C GLN A 76 -10.03 -1.64 0.49
N LEU A 77 -10.02 -0.78 -0.51
CA LEU A 77 -10.59 0.55 -0.47
C LEU A 77 -11.95 0.53 -1.17
N ILE A 78 -12.95 1.11 -0.54
CA ILE A 78 -14.23 1.39 -1.19
C ILE A 78 -14.23 2.87 -1.53
N VAL A 79 -13.98 3.17 -2.80
CA VAL A 79 -13.84 4.53 -3.30
C VAL A 79 -15.18 5.02 -3.82
N ILE A 80 -15.73 6.02 -3.18
CA ILE A 80 -17.00 6.63 -3.53
C ILE A 80 -16.73 8.04 -4.05
N THR A 81 -17.13 8.25 -5.30
CA THR A 81 -17.13 9.57 -5.94
C THR A 81 -18.57 9.96 -6.27
N PRO A 82 -18.85 11.22 -6.69
CA PRO A 82 -20.20 11.59 -7.09
C PRO A 82 -20.80 10.69 -8.20
N ASP A 83 -19.95 10.12 -9.07
CA ASP A 83 -20.37 9.37 -10.25
C ASP A 83 -20.16 7.85 -10.12
N SER A 84 -19.48 7.38 -9.09
CA SER A 84 -19.09 5.97 -9.01
C SER A 84 -18.86 5.46 -7.60
N CYS A 85 -18.92 4.13 -7.48
CA CYS A 85 -18.51 3.41 -6.26
C CYS A 85 -17.72 2.19 -6.70
N ASN A 86 -16.44 2.14 -6.37
CA ASN A 86 -15.54 1.07 -6.79
C ASN A 86 -14.81 0.45 -5.61
N ILE A 87 -14.59 -0.85 -5.69
CA ILE A 87 -13.73 -1.58 -4.74
C ILE A 87 -12.35 -1.70 -5.37
N VAL A 88 -11.34 -1.22 -4.67
CA VAL A 88 -9.95 -1.23 -5.13
C VAL A 88 -9.10 -1.98 -4.11
N ASN A 89 -8.34 -2.97 -4.57
CA ASN A 89 -7.37 -3.63 -3.71
C ASN A 89 -6.25 -2.69 -3.33
N ALA A 90 -5.89 -2.67 -2.05
CA ALA A 90 -4.73 -1.93 -1.60
C ALA A 90 -3.45 -2.52 -2.21
N TYR A 91 -2.43 -1.68 -2.35
CA TYR A 91 -1.14 -2.11 -2.85
C TYR A 91 -0.54 -3.20 -1.94
N PRO A 92 -0.09 -4.33 -2.50
CA PRO A 92 0.44 -5.45 -1.71
C PRO A 92 1.84 -5.13 -1.18
N MET A 93 1.91 -4.68 0.05
CA MET A 93 3.15 -4.40 0.75
C MET A 93 3.10 -5.00 2.16
N ARG A 94 4.25 -5.11 2.79
CA ARG A 94 4.39 -5.41 4.21
C ARG A 94 5.20 -4.34 4.91
N ILE A 95 4.73 -3.97 6.09
CA ILE A 95 5.40 -3.05 7.01
C ILE A 95 5.72 -3.81 8.29
N TRP A 96 6.91 -3.60 8.83
CA TRP A 96 7.30 -4.15 10.12
C TRP A 96 8.28 -3.19 10.82
N VAL A 97 8.42 -3.37 12.12
CA VAL A 97 9.37 -2.61 12.92
C VAL A 97 10.48 -3.55 13.38
N SER A 98 11.73 -3.17 13.17
CA SER A 98 12.87 -3.93 13.63
C SER A 98 13.06 -3.82 15.16
N SER A 99 13.94 -4.64 15.73
CA SER A 99 14.32 -4.57 17.13
C SER A 99 14.89 -3.20 17.55
N ASP A 100 15.42 -2.44 16.60
CA ASP A 100 15.95 -1.09 16.82
C ASP A 100 14.86 0.00 16.65
N TYR A 101 13.61 -0.38 16.62
CA TYR A 101 12.46 0.51 16.40
C TYR A 101 12.48 1.25 15.05
N ILE A 102 13.17 0.67 14.07
CA ILE A 102 13.21 1.22 12.71
C ILE A 102 12.04 0.64 11.90
N LEU A 103 11.27 1.53 11.29
CA LEU A 103 10.19 1.15 10.39
C LEU A 103 10.76 0.71 9.05
N HIS A 104 10.35 -0.47 8.62
CA HIS A 104 10.70 -1.04 7.32
C HIS A 104 9.43 -1.29 6.50
N ALA A 105 9.60 -1.24 5.20
CA ALA A 105 8.55 -1.63 4.27
C ALA A 105 9.16 -2.43 3.13
N ARG A 106 8.41 -3.40 2.62
CA ARG A 106 8.80 -4.18 1.45
C ARG A 106 7.63 -4.37 0.50
N TYR A 107 7.98 -4.51 -0.73
CA TYR A 107 7.06 -4.85 -1.80
C TYR A 107 6.81 -6.35 -1.83
N ARG A 108 5.53 -6.74 -1.96
CA ARG A 108 5.15 -8.14 -2.14
C ARG A 108 4.95 -8.41 -3.62
N TYR A 109 5.85 -9.17 -4.19
CA TYR A 109 5.86 -9.46 -5.62
C TYR A 109 5.33 -10.88 -5.88
N GLY A 110 4.19 -11.00 -6.59
CA GLY A 110 3.61 -12.28 -6.94
C GLY A 110 3.31 -13.20 -5.76
N LYS A 111 3.09 -14.49 -6.04
CA LYS A 111 2.93 -15.50 -4.98
C LYS A 111 4.26 -15.74 -4.28
N ASN A 112 4.33 -15.41 -3.00
CA ASN A 112 5.46 -15.70 -2.11
C ASN A 112 6.80 -15.02 -2.45
N LYS A 113 6.80 -14.02 -3.33
CA LYS A 113 8.00 -13.20 -3.58
C LYS A 113 7.86 -11.86 -2.88
N GLU A 114 8.78 -11.58 -1.99
CA GLU A 114 8.86 -10.31 -1.29
C GLU A 114 10.23 -9.68 -1.56
N ARG A 115 10.24 -8.37 -1.83
CA ARG A 115 11.48 -7.62 -1.96
C ARG A 115 11.58 -6.65 -0.80
N LEU A 116 12.69 -6.75 -0.06
CA LEU A 116 13.02 -5.80 0.96
C LEU A 116 13.43 -4.49 0.30
N TYR A 117 12.83 -3.40 0.75
CA TYR A 117 13.29 -2.09 0.36
C TYR A 117 14.66 -1.79 0.97
N ASP A 118 15.64 -1.56 0.13
CA ASP A 118 17.00 -1.20 0.54
C ASP A 118 17.22 0.30 0.30
N SER A 119 17.31 1.05 1.39
CA SER A 119 17.50 2.49 1.33
C SER A 119 18.85 2.93 0.76
N SER A 120 19.83 2.03 0.70
CA SER A 120 21.14 2.31 0.10
C SER A 120 21.13 2.25 -1.44
N LYS A 121 20.08 1.67 -2.04
CA LYS A 121 19.96 1.48 -3.49
C LYS A 121 18.92 2.41 -4.06
N ASP A 122 19.35 3.49 -4.69
CA ASP A 122 18.44 4.46 -5.33
C ASP A 122 17.65 3.88 -6.51
N SER A 123 18.07 2.75 -7.05
CA SER A 123 17.40 2.07 -8.17
C SER A 123 16.34 1.06 -7.76
N SER A 124 16.11 0.83 -6.46
CA SER A 124 15.14 -0.18 -5.98
C SER A 124 13.72 0.10 -6.44
N TYR A 125 13.34 1.35 -6.67
CA TYR A 125 12.04 1.73 -7.20
C TYR A 125 11.86 1.32 -8.68
N LEU A 126 12.94 1.15 -9.44
CA LEU A 126 12.88 0.71 -10.84
C LEU A 126 12.39 -0.74 -10.96
N GLU A 127 12.49 -1.50 -9.89
CA GLU A 127 12.01 -2.88 -9.82
C GLU A 127 10.53 -2.98 -9.46
N ASN A 128 9.90 -1.87 -9.14
CA ASN A 128 8.47 -1.81 -8.86
C ASN A 128 7.70 -1.83 -10.19
N PRO A 129 6.81 -2.83 -10.41
CA PRO A 129 6.09 -2.95 -11.69
C PRO A 129 5.20 -1.75 -12.00
N TYR A 130 4.75 -0.99 -10.99
CA TYR A 130 3.98 0.23 -11.19
C TYR A 130 4.81 1.41 -11.66
N TYR A 131 6.12 1.28 -11.57
CA TYR A 131 7.06 2.33 -11.96
C TYR A 131 7.50 2.20 -13.42
N MET A 132 7.46 1.00 -13.96
CA MET A 132 7.97 0.69 -15.31
C MET A 132 6.96 1.00 -16.42
N ASN A 133 5.79 1.43 -16.08
CA ASN A 133 4.77 1.90 -17.01
C ASN A 133 4.84 3.43 -17.12
#